data_b7422e8dc03d52131ac85a0560951de7
#
_entry.id   b7422e8dc03d52131ac85a0560951de7
#
_cell.length_a   1.000
_cell.length_b   1.000
_cell.length_c   1.000
_cell.angle_alpha   90.00
_cell.angle_beta   90.00
_cell.angle_gamma   90.00
#
_symmetry.space_group_name_H-M   'P 1'
#
loop_
_entity.id
_entity.type
_entity.pdbx_description
1 polymer ?
#
loop_
_entity_poly.entity_id
_entity_poly.type
_entity_poly.pdbx_seq_one_letter_code
_entity_poly.pdbx_strand_id
1 'polypeptide(L)'
;MKKAISIAGFAFLAVSLSAQESEVPPVPREFRAVWIATVSNIDWPSKAGMSAWEQQVELLAILNRTVALNMNAVVLQVRPGTDAMYASSLEPWSEYLAGQMGRPPEPYYDPLAFAVEEAHKRGLELHAWFNPYRSRHPSAKSDISTNHLSNARPSLVRTYGRHLWLDPGDSAVRRHSLRVMTDVVKRYDVDGVHMDDYFYPYKERDSTGAIIDFPDSVTFEAYGISGGTLARDDWRRSNVDTLVRELYRAVKAAKPWVKVGISPFGVWRPGNPESIKGFDAYGELYADSKKWLNEGWVDYFTPQLYWAISRQDVSYPVLLRWWISENTKGRNIWPGNFTSRVGGNGPDVWKTQEILDQISITRLEEGASGNVHFSAKVFMQNRDSIVNRLLAGPYAGPALVPSSPWLDSIPPRPPRASLRNDSATRALTVDFVPGSQESVWRWVVRYRAGPDWSTLLLPGIQRSHMFAPSTAVTPPDEIVISAIDRVGNESTPVVAKFGPPPDQRPTPTPPRPRPPARRRR
;
A
#
# COMPACT_ATOMS: atom_id res chain seq x y z
N MET A 1 -48.76 71.98 37.11
CA MET A 1 -48.86 71.16 35.88
C MET A 1 -47.53 71.27 35.10
N LYS A 2 -46.64 70.35 35.23
CA LYS A 2 -45.37 70.25 34.44
C LYS A 2 -45.40 68.99 33.62
N LYS A 3 -45.38 69.15 32.31
CA LYS A 3 -45.34 68.04 31.34
C LYS A 3 -43.91 67.50 31.22
N ALA A 4 -43.68 66.23 31.45
CA ALA A 4 -42.41 65.55 31.18
C ALA A 4 -42.45 65.06 29.75
N ILE A 5 -41.42 65.38 28.96
CA ILE A 5 -41.18 64.91 27.63
C ILE A 5 -40.18 63.72 27.75
N SER A 6 -40.64 62.47 27.40
CA SER A 6 -39.77 61.33 27.30
C SER A 6 -39.14 61.27 25.89
N ILE A 7 -37.82 61.32 25.86
CA ILE A 7 -37.01 61.08 24.64
C ILE A 7 -36.70 59.55 24.59
N ALA A 8 -37.27 58.85 23.64
CA ALA A 8 -36.93 57.47 23.36
C ALA A 8 -35.65 57.42 22.48
N GLY A 9 -34.55 56.95 23.04
CA GLY A 9 -33.32 56.71 22.30
C GLY A 9 -33.40 55.39 21.51
N PHE A 10 -33.33 55.48 20.21
CA PHE A 10 -33.13 54.32 19.34
C PHE A 10 -31.66 53.92 19.36
N ALA A 11 -31.34 52.78 19.99
CA ALA A 11 -30.02 52.16 19.89
C ALA A 11 -29.95 51.34 18.58
N PHE A 12 -29.13 51.79 17.63
CA PHE A 12 -28.78 50.99 16.45
C PHE A 12 -27.79 49.91 16.89
N LEU A 13 -28.25 48.64 16.95
CA LEU A 13 -27.35 47.49 16.99
C LEU A 13 -26.72 47.31 15.61
N ALA A 14 -25.46 47.71 15.46
CA ALA A 14 -24.64 47.32 14.32
C ALA A 14 -24.31 45.81 14.47
N VAL A 15 -25.00 44.94 13.76
CA VAL A 15 -24.62 43.54 13.60
C VAL A 15 -23.41 43.55 12.67
N SER A 16 -22.22 43.39 13.24
CA SER A 16 -21.02 43.10 12.48
C SER A 16 -21.17 41.68 11.93
N LEU A 17 -21.54 41.53 10.65
CA LEU A 17 -21.31 40.30 9.91
C LEU A 17 -19.78 40.14 9.81
N SER A 18 -19.19 39.41 10.74
CA SER A 18 -17.88 38.83 10.51
C SER A 18 -18.09 37.80 9.39
N ALA A 19 -17.56 38.08 8.20
CA ALA A 19 -17.40 37.08 7.17
C ALA A 19 -16.58 35.95 7.81
N GLN A 20 -17.22 34.83 8.06
CA GLN A 20 -16.55 33.63 8.53
C GLN A 20 -15.64 33.22 7.37
N GLU A 21 -14.32 33.47 7.48
CA GLU A 21 -13.34 32.94 6.55
C GLU A 21 -13.62 31.44 6.47
N SER A 22 -14.05 30.94 5.32
CA SER A 22 -14.35 29.53 5.14
C SER A 22 -13.04 28.77 5.31
N GLU A 23 -12.94 28.03 6.39
CA GLU A 23 -11.77 27.23 6.70
C GLU A 23 -11.48 26.27 5.52
N VAL A 24 -10.23 26.25 5.07
CA VAL A 24 -9.80 25.36 3.97
C VAL A 24 -10.00 23.91 4.39
N PRO A 25 -10.87 23.12 3.75
CA PRO A 25 -11.20 21.80 4.22
C PRO A 25 -9.99 20.86 4.18
N PRO A 26 -9.80 20.00 5.18
CA PRO A 26 -8.75 18.99 5.16
C PRO A 26 -9.00 17.96 4.07
N VAL A 27 -7.90 17.40 3.49
CA VAL A 27 -8.00 16.28 2.56
C VAL A 27 -8.15 14.98 3.34
N PRO A 28 -9.11 14.11 3.00
CA PRO A 28 -9.24 12.81 3.64
C PRO A 28 -7.94 12.01 3.57
N ARG A 29 -7.59 11.31 4.66
CA ARG A 29 -6.45 10.41 4.73
C ARG A 29 -6.94 8.98 4.79
N GLU A 30 -6.82 8.27 3.68
CA GLU A 30 -7.32 6.92 3.51
C GLU A 30 -6.44 6.17 2.51
N PHE A 31 -5.85 5.05 2.92
CA PHE A 31 -5.13 4.19 1.99
C PHE A 31 -6.12 3.44 1.10
N ARG A 32 -6.00 3.62 -0.19
CA ARG A 32 -6.85 3.01 -1.21
C ARG A 32 -5.97 2.30 -2.21
N ALA A 33 -5.78 1.01 -2.02
CA ALA A 33 -4.85 0.24 -2.84
C ALA A 33 -5.49 -0.97 -3.50
N VAL A 34 -4.84 -1.45 -4.55
CA VAL A 34 -5.21 -2.68 -5.23
C VAL A 34 -3.99 -3.59 -5.35
N TRP A 35 -4.18 -4.89 -5.08
CA TRP A 35 -3.20 -5.91 -5.41
C TRP A 35 -3.21 -6.23 -6.90
N ILE A 36 -2.01 -6.39 -7.45
CA ILE A 36 -1.75 -6.87 -8.81
C ILE A 36 -0.97 -8.17 -8.68
N ALA A 37 -1.68 -9.29 -8.75
CA ALA A 37 -1.10 -10.63 -8.62
C ALA A 37 -0.54 -11.12 -9.95
N THR A 38 0.71 -11.57 -9.93
CA THR A 38 1.41 -12.09 -11.13
C THR A 38 1.45 -13.61 -11.17
N VAL A 39 1.41 -14.26 -10.01
CA VAL A 39 1.34 -15.73 -9.94
C VAL A 39 0.14 -16.23 -10.75
N SER A 40 0.39 -17.27 -11.55
CA SER A 40 -0.65 -17.86 -12.43
C SER A 40 -1.32 -16.88 -13.39
N ASN A 41 -0.70 -15.72 -13.64
CA ASN A 41 -1.24 -14.66 -14.48
C ASN A 41 -2.66 -14.21 -14.03
N ILE A 42 -2.87 -14.08 -12.72
CA ILE A 42 -4.19 -13.70 -12.16
C ILE A 42 -4.61 -12.33 -12.66
N ASP A 43 -3.74 -11.31 -12.50
CA ASP A 43 -4.03 -9.94 -12.91
C ASP A 43 -3.11 -9.45 -14.03
N TRP A 44 -1.78 -9.63 -13.87
CA TRP A 44 -0.79 -9.10 -14.81
C TRP A 44 0.51 -9.93 -14.83
N PRO A 45 1.11 -10.16 -16.02
CA PRO A 45 0.47 -10.06 -17.34
C PRO A 45 -0.76 -10.96 -17.42
N SER A 46 -1.75 -10.66 -18.26
CA SER A 46 -3.00 -11.45 -18.35
C SER A 46 -2.77 -12.88 -18.85
N LYS A 47 -1.64 -13.14 -19.49
CA LYS A 47 -1.14 -14.46 -19.90
C LYS A 47 0.38 -14.44 -20.01
N ALA A 48 1.02 -15.58 -19.82
CA ALA A 48 2.44 -15.74 -20.06
C ALA A 48 2.79 -15.62 -21.56
N GLY A 49 3.98 -15.14 -21.88
CA GLY A 49 4.50 -15.06 -23.25
C GLY A 49 3.98 -13.87 -24.07
N MET A 50 3.39 -12.87 -23.43
CA MET A 50 3.07 -11.60 -24.07
C MET A 50 4.36 -10.85 -24.43
N SER A 51 4.32 -10.06 -25.52
CA SER A 51 5.40 -9.13 -25.85
C SER A 51 5.59 -8.05 -24.77
N ALA A 52 6.77 -7.47 -24.67
CA ALA A 52 7.05 -6.38 -23.74
C ALA A 52 6.07 -5.21 -23.91
N TRP A 53 5.71 -4.86 -25.15
CA TRP A 53 4.75 -3.82 -25.43
C TRP A 53 3.34 -4.12 -24.88
N GLU A 54 2.83 -5.35 -25.08
CA GLU A 54 1.53 -5.76 -24.54
C GLU A 54 1.52 -5.75 -23.02
N GLN A 55 2.61 -6.24 -22.38
CA GLN A 55 2.78 -6.20 -20.92
C GLN A 55 2.72 -4.75 -20.39
N GLN A 56 3.43 -3.83 -21.04
CA GLN A 56 3.45 -2.40 -20.68
C GLN A 56 2.06 -1.77 -20.84
N VAL A 57 1.37 -2.00 -21.97
CA VAL A 57 0.03 -1.47 -22.23
C VAL A 57 -0.98 -1.96 -21.16
N GLU A 58 -0.96 -3.24 -20.81
CA GLU A 58 -1.83 -3.77 -19.75
C GLU A 58 -1.53 -3.13 -18.40
N LEU A 59 -0.25 -2.99 -18.03
CA LEU A 59 0.11 -2.38 -16.74
C LEU A 59 -0.30 -0.91 -16.69
N LEU A 60 -0.08 -0.15 -17.75
CA LEU A 60 -0.55 1.23 -17.86
C LEU A 60 -2.07 1.34 -17.73
N ALA A 61 -2.82 0.41 -18.31
CA ALA A 61 -4.27 0.37 -18.18
C ALA A 61 -4.70 0.14 -16.72
N ILE A 62 -4.02 -0.74 -16.00
CA ILE A 62 -4.28 -0.99 -14.56
C ILE A 62 -3.96 0.26 -13.74
N LEU A 63 -2.79 0.88 -13.94
CA LEU A 63 -2.40 2.11 -13.23
C LEU A 63 -3.37 3.27 -13.52
N ASN A 64 -3.78 3.45 -14.78
CA ASN A 64 -4.76 4.46 -15.16
C ASN A 64 -6.13 4.21 -14.50
N ARG A 65 -6.57 2.94 -14.43
CA ARG A 65 -7.81 2.57 -13.73
C ARG A 65 -7.72 2.86 -12.24
N THR A 66 -6.58 2.60 -11.62
CA THR A 66 -6.32 2.87 -10.20
C THR A 66 -6.46 4.36 -9.89
N VAL A 67 -5.84 5.22 -10.70
CA VAL A 67 -5.97 6.69 -10.57
C VAL A 67 -7.41 7.15 -10.81
N ALA A 68 -8.06 6.64 -11.86
CA ALA A 68 -9.45 7.00 -12.18
C ALA A 68 -10.44 6.63 -11.06
N LEU A 69 -10.09 5.67 -10.20
CA LEU A 69 -10.83 5.29 -9.00
C LEU A 69 -10.46 6.12 -7.76
N ASN A 70 -9.68 7.20 -7.87
CA ASN A 70 -9.16 7.94 -6.73
C ASN A 70 -8.42 7.05 -5.70
N MET A 71 -7.82 5.95 -6.17
CA MET A 71 -6.89 5.15 -5.37
C MET A 71 -5.51 5.78 -5.40
N ASN A 72 -4.68 5.47 -4.39
CA ASN A 72 -3.39 6.13 -4.17
C ASN A 72 -2.19 5.18 -4.09
N ALA A 73 -2.41 3.86 -4.21
CA ALA A 73 -1.33 2.88 -4.21
C ALA A 73 -1.67 1.61 -5.01
N VAL A 74 -0.61 0.91 -5.44
CA VAL A 74 -0.67 -0.45 -5.98
C VAL A 74 0.29 -1.36 -5.21
N VAL A 75 -0.10 -2.62 -5.00
CA VAL A 75 0.72 -3.66 -4.40
C VAL A 75 1.01 -4.70 -5.48
N LEU A 76 2.16 -4.58 -6.13
CA LEU A 76 2.55 -5.39 -7.29
C LEU A 76 3.37 -6.60 -6.85
N GLN A 77 2.92 -7.81 -7.19
CA GLN A 77 3.67 -9.03 -6.93
C GLN A 77 4.89 -9.12 -7.86
N VAL A 78 6.08 -8.96 -7.28
CA VAL A 78 7.36 -8.96 -8.01
C VAL A 78 8.15 -10.24 -7.83
N ARG A 79 7.79 -11.07 -6.83
CA ARG A 79 8.41 -12.38 -6.55
C ARG A 79 7.31 -13.39 -6.22
N PRO A 80 6.70 -14.03 -7.23
CA PRO A 80 5.64 -15.04 -7.03
C PRO A 80 6.16 -16.36 -6.47
N GLY A 81 7.43 -16.69 -6.72
CA GLY A 81 8.19 -17.82 -6.21
C GLY A 81 9.66 -17.45 -6.03
N THR A 82 10.60 -18.41 -6.20
CA THR A 82 12.04 -18.07 -6.29
C THR A 82 12.40 -17.66 -7.71
N ASP A 83 11.63 -16.77 -8.26
CA ASP A 83 11.72 -16.17 -9.59
C ASP A 83 11.32 -14.69 -9.53
N ALA A 84 11.73 -13.91 -10.50
CA ALA A 84 11.60 -12.46 -10.46
C ALA A 84 10.79 -11.92 -11.65
N MET A 85 9.91 -10.94 -11.36
CA MET A 85 9.22 -10.12 -12.35
C MET A 85 10.03 -8.84 -12.69
N TYR A 86 11.36 -8.88 -12.49
CA TYR A 86 12.28 -7.75 -12.69
C TYR A 86 13.69 -8.26 -12.99
N ALA A 87 14.58 -7.40 -13.47
CA ALA A 87 15.98 -7.75 -13.74
C ALA A 87 16.70 -8.11 -12.43
N SER A 88 16.81 -9.39 -12.10
CA SER A 88 17.48 -9.91 -10.91
C SER A 88 18.75 -10.66 -11.27
N SER A 89 19.83 -10.42 -10.50
CA SER A 89 21.04 -11.25 -10.53
C SER A 89 20.99 -12.41 -9.52
N LEU A 90 19.93 -12.50 -8.72
CA LEU A 90 19.78 -13.45 -7.61
C LEU A 90 18.87 -14.62 -7.92
N GLU A 91 17.85 -14.40 -8.76
CA GLU A 91 16.82 -15.36 -9.14
C GLU A 91 16.51 -15.23 -10.63
N PRO A 92 16.04 -16.31 -11.30
CA PRO A 92 15.71 -16.27 -12.71
C PRO A 92 14.48 -15.41 -12.99
N TRP A 93 14.32 -14.97 -14.23
CA TRP A 93 13.07 -14.39 -14.72
C TRP A 93 11.92 -15.36 -14.53
N SER A 94 10.77 -14.83 -14.11
CA SER A 94 9.56 -15.64 -13.94
C SER A 94 8.98 -16.08 -15.27
N GLU A 95 8.52 -17.32 -15.35
CA GLU A 95 7.80 -17.83 -16.53
C GLU A 95 6.48 -17.08 -16.79
N TYR A 96 5.90 -16.46 -15.77
CA TYR A 96 4.65 -15.69 -15.92
C TYR A 96 4.82 -14.43 -16.79
N LEU A 97 6.06 -13.99 -17.03
CA LEU A 97 6.37 -12.93 -18.01
C LEU A 97 6.46 -13.49 -19.46
N ALA A 98 7.54 -14.21 -19.72
CA ALA A 98 7.91 -14.60 -21.08
C ALA A 98 7.46 -16.03 -21.47
N GLY A 99 6.72 -16.73 -20.60
CA GLY A 99 6.27 -18.10 -20.84
C GLY A 99 7.33 -19.18 -20.57
N GLN A 100 8.57 -18.76 -20.26
CA GLN A 100 9.67 -19.65 -19.94
C GLN A 100 10.52 -19.04 -18.82
N MET A 101 10.79 -19.84 -17.78
CA MET A 101 11.63 -19.41 -16.67
C MET A 101 13.06 -19.09 -17.16
N GLY A 102 13.64 -18.00 -16.67
CA GLY A 102 14.97 -17.53 -17.03
C GLY A 102 15.02 -16.68 -18.32
N ARG A 103 13.93 -16.59 -19.08
CA ARG A 103 13.85 -15.76 -20.28
C ARG A 103 13.33 -14.35 -19.93
N PRO A 104 14.07 -13.28 -20.27
CA PRO A 104 13.58 -11.92 -20.10
C PRO A 104 12.43 -11.58 -21.06
N PRO A 105 11.66 -10.50 -20.81
CA PRO A 105 10.73 -9.96 -21.78
C PRO A 105 11.42 -9.57 -23.11
N GLU A 106 10.70 -9.68 -24.22
CA GLU A 106 11.21 -9.33 -25.55
C GLU A 106 10.26 -8.33 -26.24
N PRO A 107 10.73 -7.18 -26.74
CA PRO A 107 12.08 -6.62 -26.48
C PRO A 107 12.36 -6.40 -24.98
N TYR A 108 13.65 -6.40 -24.63
CA TYR A 108 14.07 -6.29 -23.22
C TYR A 108 13.59 -4.98 -22.58
N TYR A 109 13.00 -5.10 -21.40
CA TYR A 109 12.76 -4.01 -20.44
C TYR A 109 12.77 -4.57 -19.02
N ASP A 110 12.87 -3.71 -18.02
CA ASP A 110 12.72 -4.09 -16.61
C ASP A 110 11.29 -3.74 -16.15
N PRO A 111 10.42 -4.73 -15.94
CA PRO A 111 9.03 -4.49 -15.55
C PRO A 111 8.85 -3.72 -14.25
N LEU A 112 9.71 -3.95 -13.23
CA LEU A 112 9.59 -3.23 -11.97
C LEU A 112 10.06 -1.78 -12.09
N ALA A 113 11.16 -1.53 -12.81
CA ALA A 113 11.59 -0.15 -13.07
C ALA A 113 10.51 0.65 -13.79
N PHE A 114 9.92 0.06 -14.84
CA PHE A 114 8.80 0.64 -15.58
C PHE A 114 7.58 0.89 -14.69
N ALA A 115 7.20 -0.09 -13.85
CA ALA A 115 6.05 0.02 -12.96
C ALA A 115 6.22 1.15 -11.94
N VAL A 116 7.40 1.27 -11.32
CA VAL A 116 7.71 2.34 -10.35
C VAL A 116 7.63 3.71 -11.03
N GLU A 117 8.29 3.87 -12.17
CA GLU A 117 8.29 5.13 -12.91
C GLU A 117 6.87 5.57 -13.28
N GLU A 118 6.07 4.66 -13.84
CA GLU A 118 4.72 4.96 -14.30
C GLU A 118 3.72 5.14 -13.15
N ALA A 119 3.90 4.46 -12.02
CA ALA A 119 3.13 4.69 -10.80
C ALA A 119 3.42 6.10 -10.23
N HIS A 120 4.70 6.47 -10.11
CA HIS A 120 5.11 7.77 -9.57
C HIS A 120 4.70 8.95 -10.45
N LYS A 121 4.76 8.82 -11.79
CA LYS A 121 4.20 9.82 -12.72
C LYS A 121 2.73 10.11 -12.46
N ARG A 122 2.00 9.13 -11.93
CA ARG A 122 0.58 9.23 -11.59
C ARG A 122 0.34 9.57 -10.12
N GLY A 123 1.40 9.70 -9.32
CA GLY A 123 1.33 9.93 -7.88
C GLY A 123 0.81 8.70 -7.10
N LEU A 124 0.96 7.50 -7.62
CA LEU A 124 0.65 6.25 -6.91
C LEU A 124 1.88 5.77 -6.15
N GLU A 125 1.70 5.33 -4.89
CA GLU A 125 2.71 4.51 -4.23
C GLU A 125 2.76 3.12 -4.88
N LEU A 126 3.97 2.56 -5.03
CA LEU A 126 4.16 1.18 -5.45
C LEU A 126 4.81 0.37 -4.33
N HIS A 127 4.07 -0.62 -3.83
CA HIS A 127 4.57 -1.58 -2.85
C HIS A 127 4.94 -2.89 -3.55
N ALA A 128 6.19 -3.29 -3.44
CA ALA A 128 6.68 -4.53 -4.04
C ALA A 128 6.28 -5.73 -3.17
N TRP A 129 5.49 -6.64 -3.72
CA TRP A 129 4.99 -7.81 -3.01
C TRP A 129 5.83 -9.04 -3.32
N PHE A 130 6.27 -9.71 -2.25
CA PHE A 130 7.11 -10.91 -2.28
C PHE A 130 6.42 -12.08 -1.59
N ASN A 131 6.48 -13.26 -2.18
CA ASN A 131 6.30 -14.50 -1.44
C ASN A 131 7.68 -14.96 -0.92
N PRO A 132 7.93 -15.02 0.40
CA PRO A 132 9.28 -15.24 0.90
C PRO A 132 9.80 -16.68 0.78
N TYR A 133 8.90 -17.68 0.71
CA TYR A 133 9.29 -19.09 0.84
C TYR A 133 8.78 -20.01 -0.26
N ARG A 134 7.75 -19.62 -1.02
CA ARG A 134 7.32 -20.42 -2.16
C ARG A 134 8.47 -20.50 -3.17
N SER A 135 8.90 -21.72 -3.50
CA SER A 135 9.92 -21.90 -4.54
C SER A 135 9.27 -22.03 -5.91
N ARG A 136 8.24 -22.88 -6.04
CA ARG A 136 7.48 -22.99 -7.29
C ARG A 136 6.00 -23.29 -7.03
N HIS A 137 5.14 -22.60 -7.73
CA HIS A 137 3.69 -22.82 -7.68
C HIS A 137 3.29 -23.94 -8.61
N PRO A 138 2.27 -24.79 -8.30
CA PRO A 138 1.83 -25.89 -9.16
C PRO A 138 1.31 -25.49 -10.55
N SER A 139 0.93 -24.23 -10.74
CA SER A 139 0.51 -23.70 -12.05
C SER A 139 1.67 -23.43 -13.00
N ALA A 140 2.90 -23.43 -12.50
CA ALA A 140 4.11 -23.25 -13.30
C ALA A 140 4.31 -24.46 -14.25
N LYS A 141 4.59 -24.19 -15.53
CA LYS A 141 4.59 -25.22 -16.58
C LYS A 141 5.92 -25.33 -17.31
N SER A 142 6.73 -24.27 -17.34
CA SER A 142 8.01 -24.29 -18.07
C SER A 142 9.04 -25.15 -17.37
N ASP A 143 10.11 -25.54 -18.08
CA ASP A 143 11.27 -26.15 -17.45
C ASP A 143 11.89 -25.21 -16.42
N ILE A 144 12.45 -25.78 -15.36
CA ILE A 144 13.11 -25.03 -14.31
C ILE A 144 14.50 -24.59 -14.79
N SER A 145 14.76 -23.29 -14.76
CA SER A 145 16.05 -22.72 -15.16
C SER A 145 17.20 -23.25 -14.29
N THR A 146 18.39 -23.36 -14.87
CA THR A 146 19.60 -23.88 -14.18
C THR A 146 20.02 -23.02 -12.98
N ASN A 147 19.75 -21.73 -13.00
CA ASN A 147 20.04 -20.81 -11.89
C ASN A 147 18.90 -20.69 -10.86
N HIS A 148 17.78 -21.40 -11.04
CA HIS A 148 16.74 -21.49 -10.02
C HIS A 148 17.25 -22.24 -8.78
N LEU A 149 16.81 -21.86 -7.58
CA LEU A 149 17.32 -22.44 -6.34
C LEU A 149 17.19 -23.96 -6.25
N SER A 150 16.13 -24.56 -6.82
CA SER A 150 15.97 -26.01 -6.83
C SER A 150 17.04 -26.76 -7.62
N ASN A 151 17.67 -26.08 -8.60
CA ASN A 151 18.78 -26.64 -9.38
C ASN A 151 20.14 -26.18 -8.82
N ALA A 152 20.27 -24.90 -8.50
CA ALA A 152 21.53 -24.33 -8.04
C ALA A 152 21.88 -24.69 -6.58
N ARG A 153 20.88 -24.87 -5.72
CA ARG A 153 21.02 -25.17 -4.28
C ARG A 153 19.88 -26.07 -3.79
N PRO A 154 19.77 -27.31 -4.27
CA PRO A 154 18.62 -28.20 -4.02
C PRO A 154 18.42 -28.52 -2.53
N SER A 155 19.46 -28.46 -1.70
CA SER A 155 19.36 -28.69 -0.26
C SER A 155 18.47 -27.66 0.48
N LEU A 156 18.23 -26.48 -0.11
CA LEU A 156 17.38 -25.44 0.46
C LEU A 156 15.89 -25.61 0.12
N VAL A 157 15.57 -26.50 -0.83
CA VAL A 157 14.21 -26.65 -1.37
C VAL A 157 13.61 -27.98 -0.91
N ARG A 158 12.35 -27.93 -0.53
CA ARG A 158 11.54 -29.09 -0.13
C ARG A 158 10.40 -29.30 -1.11
N THR A 159 10.12 -30.54 -1.43
CA THR A 159 8.87 -30.91 -2.10
C THR A 159 7.80 -31.06 -1.03
N TYR A 160 6.67 -30.35 -1.20
CA TYR A 160 5.53 -30.43 -0.31
C TYR A 160 4.24 -30.51 -1.13
N GLY A 161 3.65 -31.68 -1.17
CA GLY A 161 2.55 -31.96 -2.07
C GLY A 161 2.93 -31.65 -3.53
N ARG A 162 2.21 -30.71 -4.15
CA ARG A 162 2.49 -30.26 -5.53
C ARG A 162 3.41 -29.05 -5.61
N HIS A 163 3.84 -28.50 -4.46
CA HIS A 163 4.65 -27.31 -4.40
C HIS A 163 6.15 -27.63 -4.24
N LEU A 164 7.00 -26.72 -4.72
CA LEU A 164 8.35 -26.58 -4.19
C LEU A 164 8.37 -25.41 -3.21
N TRP A 165 8.99 -25.64 -2.05
CA TRP A 165 9.01 -24.68 -0.95
C TRP A 165 10.41 -24.55 -0.39
N LEU A 166 10.80 -23.34 -0.02
CA LEU A 166 12.03 -23.12 0.74
C LEU A 166 11.78 -23.48 2.21
N ASP A 167 12.78 -24.11 2.86
CA ASP A 167 12.68 -24.46 4.27
C ASP A 167 12.82 -23.23 5.16
N PRO A 168 11.77 -22.73 5.83
CA PRO A 168 11.87 -21.54 6.69
C PRO A 168 12.80 -21.73 7.88
N GLY A 169 13.05 -23.00 8.29
CA GLY A 169 13.99 -23.36 9.35
C GLY A 169 15.47 -23.22 8.97
N ASP A 170 15.78 -23.14 7.68
CA ASP A 170 17.15 -22.95 7.21
C ASP A 170 17.56 -21.48 7.19
N SER A 171 18.57 -21.14 7.96
CA SER A 171 19.11 -19.77 8.02
C SER A 171 19.67 -19.27 6.67
N ALA A 172 20.10 -20.18 5.78
CA ALA A 172 20.56 -19.81 4.43
C ALA A 172 19.40 -19.41 3.52
N VAL A 173 18.23 -20.04 3.69
CA VAL A 173 16.97 -19.64 3.03
C VAL A 173 16.56 -18.25 3.48
N ARG A 174 16.53 -18.00 4.81
CA ARG A 174 16.19 -16.70 5.37
C ARG A 174 17.12 -15.61 4.83
N ARG A 175 18.44 -15.83 4.85
CA ARG A 175 19.42 -14.88 4.29
C ARG A 175 19.21 -14.64 2.80
N HIS A 176 18.86 -15.66 2.02
CA HIS A 176 18.60 -15.51 0.59
C HIS A 176 17.36 -14.63 0.36
N SER A 177 16.22 -14.91 1.00
CA SER A 177 15.00 -14.13 0.86
C SER A 177 15.19 -12.67 1.29
N LEU A 178 15.88 -12.43 2.41
CA LEU A 178 16.23 -11.08 2.86
C LEU A 178 17.12 -10.34 1.83
N ARG A 179 18.10 -11.03 1.24
CA ARG A 179 18.95 -10.44 0.21
C ARG A 179 18.17 -10.04 -1.02
N VAL A 180 17.22 -10.87 -1.48
CA VAL A 180 16.36 -10.59 -2.62
C VAL A 180 15.49 -9.36 -2.35
N MET A 181 14.79 -9.33 -1.21
CA MET A 181 13.91 -8.20 -0.85
C MET A 181 14.68 -6.90 -0.66
N THR A 182 15.84 -6.95 0.00
CA THR A 182 16.68 -5.76 0.20
C THR A 182 17.40 -5.29 -1.06
N ASP A 183 17.68 -6.17 -2.02
CA ASP A 183 18.20 -5.80 -3.34
C ASP A 183 17.19 -4.92 -4.08
N VAL A 184 15.90 -5.30 -4.07
CA VAL A 184 14.84 -4.48 -4.65
C VAL A 184 14.75 -3.12 -3.96
N VAL A 185 14.72 -3.07 -2.64
CA VAL A 185 14.68 -1.80 -1.89
C VAL A 185 15.84 -0.88 -2.25
N LYS A 186 17.04 -1.43 -2.41
CA LYS A 186 18.25 -0.63 -2.74
C LYS A 186 18.22 -0.09 -4.17
N ARG A 187 17.80 -0.93 -5.12
CA ARG A 187 17.89 -0.63 -6.57
C ARG A 187 16.71 0.14 -7.12
N TYR A 188 15.51 -0.07 -6.60
CA TYR A 188 14.30 0.54 -7.10
C TYR A 188 13.74 1.55 -6.10
N ASP A 189 13.05 2.56 -6.59
CA ASP A 189 12.42 3.58 -5.75
C ASP A 189 11.01 3.15 -5.31
N VAL A 190 10.90 1.94 -4.74
CA VAL A 190 9.65 1.43 -4.18
C VAL A 190 9.25 2.18 -2.91
N ASP A 191 7.95 2.32 -2.67
CA ASP A 191 7.38 2.99 -1.48
C ASP A 191 7.15 2.02 -0.33
N GLY A 192 7.02 0.73 -0.66
CA GLY A 192 6.83 -0.32 0.33
C GLY A 192 7.33 -1.68 -0.11
N VAL A 193 7.59 -2.52 0.89
CA VAL A 193 7.79 -3.97 0.77
C VAL A 193 6.59 -4.65 1.41
N HIS A 194 5.99 -5.61 0.71
CA HIS A 194 4.81 -6.33 1.15
C HIS A 194 5.03 -7.83 1.11
N MET A 195 4.60 -8.55 2.15
CA MET A 195 4.50 -10.01 2.16
C MET A 195 3.04 -10.44 2.36
N ASP A 196 2.67 -11.58 1.77
CA ASP A 196 1.39 -12.23 1.99
C ASP A 196 1.42 -13.19 3.20
N ASP A 197 0.54 -14.17 3.23
CA ASP A 197 0.38 -15.14 4.31
C ASP A 197 1.08 -16.48 4.08
N TYR A 198 1.83 -16.63 2.98
CA TYR A 198 2.49 -17.90 2.63
C TYR A 198 3.87 -18.04 3.29
N PHE A 199 3.91 -18.24 4.61
CA PHE A 199 5.16 -18.53 5.35
C PHE A 199 5.48 -20.03 5.29
N TYR A 200 4.93 -20.86 6.17
CA TYR A 200 4.79 -22.28 5.87
C TYR A 200 3.63 -22.49 4.89
N PRO A 201 3.65 -23.56 4.08
CA PRO A 201 2.56 -23.80 3.14
C PRO A 201 1.27 -24.20 3.86
N TYR A 202 0.12 -23.89 3.25
CA TYR A 202 -1.15 -24.47 3.68
C TYR A 202 -1.05 -26.01 3.64
N LYS A 203 -1.62 -26.68 4.66
CA LYS A 203 -1.50 -28.12 4.78
C LYS A 203 -2.15 -28.85 3.62
N GLU A 204 -1.36 -29.67 2.94
CA GLU A 204 -1.83 -30.60 1.93
C GLU A 204 -2.10 -31.98 2.52
N ARG A 205 -2.88 -32.79 1.82
CA ARG A 205 -3.18 -34.18 2.20
C ARG A 205 -2.61 -35.13 1.17
N ASP A 206 -2.17 -36.29 1.62
CA ASP A 206 -1.73 -37.37 0.75
C ASP A 206 -2.93 -38.12 0.13
N SER A 207 -2.65 -39.19 -0.65
CA SER A 207 -3.67 -40.00 -1.29
C SER A 207 -4.59 -40.77 -0.32
N THR A 208 -4.20 -40.90 0.96
CA THR A 208 -5.01 -41.51 2.02
C THR A 208 -5.87 -40.48 2.78
N GLY A 209 -5.68 -39.18 2.51
CA GLY A 209 -6.33 -38.10 3.19
C GLY A 209 -5.60 -37.64 4.45
N ALA A 210 -4.45 -38.23 4.81
CA ALA A 210 -3.63 -37.80 5.93
C ALA A 210 -2.92 -36.48 5.65
N ILE A 211 -2.77 -35.62 6.67
CA ILE A 211 -2.03 -34.36 6.55
C ILE A 211 -0.55 -34.69 6.35
N ILE A 212 0.03 -34.09 5.30
CA ILE A 212 1.47 -34.14 5.04
C ILE A 212 2.15 -33.15 5.98
N ASP A 213 3.05 -33.62 6.86
CA ASP A 213 3.89 -32.70 7.64
C ASP A 213 4.97 -32.07 6.77
N PHE A 214 5.33 -30.83 7.07
CA PHE A 214 6.38 -30.15 6.31
C PHE A 214 7.74 -30.81 6.57
N PRO A 215 8.53 -31.14 5.53
CA PRO A 215 9.74 -31.96 5.65
C PRO A 215 10.97 -31.15 6.10
N ASP A 216 10.92 -30.57 7.31
CA ASP A 216 11.96 -29.78 7.96
C ASP A 216 12.66 -30.52 9.12
N SER A 217 12.55 -31.86 9.22
CA SER A 217 13.16 -32.66 10.28
C SER A 217 14.67 -32.44 10.39
N VAL A 218 15.37 -32.41 9.28
CA VAL A 218 16.83 -32.23 9.24
C VAL A 218 17.26 -30.88 9.85
N THR A 219 16.55 -29.80 9.53
CA THR A 219 16.84 -28.46 10.07
C THR A 219 16.42 -28.32 11.52
N PHE A 220 15.34 -29.02 11.93
CA PHE A 220 14.94 -29.08 13.34
C PHE A 220 15.94 -29.89 14.19
N GLU A 221 16.43 -31.03 13.70
CA GLU A 221 17.48 -31.80 14.37
C GLU A 221 18.77 -30.99 14.53
N ALA A 222 19.20 -30.29 13.46
CA ALA A 222 20.34 -29.39 13.53
C ALA A 222 20.17 -28.28 14.56
N TYR A 223 18.95 -27.73 14.71
CA TYR A 223 18.60 -26.78 15.77
C TYR A 223 18.79 -27.40 17.17
N GLY A 224 18.32 -28.64 17.39
CA GLY A 224 18.51 -29.35 18.68
C GLY A 224 20.01 -29.60 18.98
N ILE A 225 20.80 -30.04 17.98
CA ILE A 225 22.24 -30.26 18.12
C ILE A 225 22.98 -28.95 18.49
N SER A 226 22.49 -27.81 17.98
CA SER A 226 23.04 -26.48 18.31
C SER A 226 22.64 -25.95 19.70
N GLY A 227 21.94 -26.74 20.50
CA GLY A 227 21.45 -26.38 21.84
C GLY A 227 20.07 -25.75 21.88
N GLY A 228 19.31 -25.83 20.79
CA GLY A 228 17.93 -25.36 20.74
C GLY A 228 16.99 -26.20 21.60
N THR A 229 16.05 -25.53 22.29
CA THR A 229 15.16 -26.17 23.29
C THR A 229 13.66 -25.99 22.97
N LEU A 230 13.31 -25.26 21.92
CA LEU A 230 11.90 -25.06 21.55
C LEU A 230 11.27 -26.33 21.00
N ALA A 231 10.00 -26.55 21.32
CA ALA A 231 9.18 -27.51 20.59
C ALA A 231 9.12 -27.17 19.10
N ARG A 232 8.89 -28.16 18.23
CA ARG A 232 9.00 -27.97 16.76
C ARG A 232 8.11 -26.86 16.22
N ASP A 233 6.88 -26.75 16.71
CA ASP A 233 5.95 -25.71 16.26
C ASP A 233 6.37 -24.31 16.73
N ASP A 234 6.92 -24.19 17.93
CA ASP A 234 7.46 -22.93 18.43
C ASP A 234 8.74 -22.53 17.69
N TRP A 235 9.56 -23.50 17.33
CA TRP A 235 10.74 -23.28 16.52
C TRP A 235 10.35 -22.82 15.09
N ARG A 236 9.33 -23.42 14.46
CA ARG A 236 8.79 -22.98 13.18
C ARG A 236 8.33 -21.52 13.24
N ARG A 237 7.54 -21.15 14.26
CA ARG A 237 7.11 -19.75 14.48
C ARG A 237 8.30 -18.82 14.69
N SER A 238 9.26 -19.22 15.51
CA SER A 238 10.48 -18.43 15.76
C SER A 238 11.28 -18.13 14.50
N ASN A 239 11.31 -19.06 13.54
CA ASN A 239 11.99 -18.83 12.24
C ASN A 239 11.27 -17.79 11.39
N VAL A 240 9.93 -17.84 11.35
CA VAL A 240 9.12 -16.85 10.62
C VAL A 240 9.21 -15.48 11.30
N ASP A 241 9.09 -15.42 12.63
CA ASP A 241 9.28 -14.19 13.42
C ASP A 241 10.63 -13.53 13.13
N THR A 242 11.67 -14.36 13.04
CA THR A 242 13.03 -13.88 12.76
C THR A 242 13.14 -13.26 11.37
N LEU A 243 12.53 -13.87 10.32
CA LEU A 243 12.48 -13.27 9.00
C LEU A 243 11.80 -11.89 9.03
N VAL A 244 10.61 -11.81 9.63
CA VAL A 244 9.83 -10.56 9.68
C VAL A 244 10.60 -9.45 10.39
N ARG A 245 11.17 -9.74 11.56
CA ARG A 245 11.99 -8.80 12.33
C ARG A 245 13.23 -8.35 11.56
N GLU A 246 13.95 -9.28 10.94
CA GLU A 246 15.17 -8.98 10.19
C GLU A 246 14.87 -8.19 8.92
N LEU A 247 13.77 -8.50 8.23
CA LEU A 247 13.31 -7.73 7.06
C LEU A 247 13.03 -6.27 7.44
N TYR A 248 12.24 -6.05 8.49
CA TYR A 248 11.94 -4.70 8.98
C TYR A 248 13.22 -3.91 9.22
N ARG A 249 14.17 -4.49 9.97
CA ARG A 249 15.45 -3.85 10.27
C ARG A 249 16.27 -3.55 9.02
N ALA A 250 16.33 -4.52 8.09
CA ALA A 250 17.12 -4.39 6.87
C ALA A 250 16.56 -3.32 5.92
N VAL A 251 15.23 -3.25 5.78
CA VAL A 251 14.55 -2.20 4.98
C VAL A 251 14.81 -0.82 5.60
N LYS A 252 14.62 -0.67 6.92
CA LYS A 252 14.86 0.62 7.60
C LYS A 252 16.33 1.05 7.55
N ALA A 253 17.25 0.12 7.56
CA ALA A 253 18.68 0.42 7.39
C ALA A 253 19.03 0.85 5.95
N ALA A 254 18.32 0.33 4.95
CA ALA A 254 18.57 0.66 3.54
C ALA A 254 17.90 1.99 3.15
N LYS A 255 16.59 2.11 3.41
CA LYS A 255 15.76 3.30 3.11
C LYS A 255 14.72 3.48 4.23
N PRO A 256 14.93 4.37 5.20
CA PRO A 256 14.06 4.49 6.39
C PRO A 256 12.59 4.77 6.07
N TRP A 257 12.29 5.48 4.98
CA TRP A 257 10.94 5.86 4.56
C TRP A 257 10.16 4.73 3.87
N VAL A 258 10.83 3.67 3.38
CA VAL A 258 10.14 2.55 2.71
C VAL A 258 9.32 1.78 3.74
N LYS A 259 8.02 1.67 3.50
CA LYS A 259 7.08 0.99 4.38
C LYS A 259 7.26 -0.53 4.29
N VAL A 260 7.13 -1.22 5.42
CA VAL A 260 7.06 -2.69 5.47
C VAL A 260 5.65 -3.08 5.87
N GLY A 261 4.99 -3.88 5.03
CA GLY A 261 3.63 -4.36 5.26
C GLY A 261 3.49 -5.86 5.13
N ILE A 262 2.51 -6.40 5.81
CA ILE A 262 2.15 -7.83 5.73
C ILE A 262 0.63 -7.94 5.63
N SER A 263 0.17 -8.81 4.73
CA SER A 263 -1.23 -9.24 4.67
C SER A 263 -1.36 -10.68 5.18
N PRO A 264 -1.45 -10.88 6.50
CA PRO A 264 -1.61 -12.20 7.08
C PRO A 264 -3.02 -12.72 6.86
N PHE A 265 -3.22 -14.02 7.07
CA PHE A 265 -4.56 -14.58 7.15
C PHE A 265 -5.41 -13.83 8.18
N GLY A 266 -6.67 -13.53 7.85
CA GLY A 266 -7.52 -12.62 8.63
C GLY A 266 -7.82 -13.09 10.05
N VAL A 267 -7.87 -14.40 10.29
CA VAL A 267 -7.98 -15.02 11.63
C VAL A 267 -6.57 -15.39 12.10
N TRP A 268 -6.10 -14.79 13.18
CA TRP A 268 -4.84 -15.17 13.80
C TRP A 268 -4.93 -16.57 14.40
N ARG A 269 -5.96 -16.78 15.23
CA ARG A 269 -6.23 -18.05 15.90
C ARG A 269 -7.71 -18.15 16.28
N PRO A 270 -8.40 -19.29 16.09
CA PRO A 270 -9.77 -19.49 16.56
C PRO A 270 -9.91 -19.16 18.04
N GLY A 271 -11.05 -18.56 18.43
CA GLY A 271 -11.28 -18.07 19.79
C GLY A 271 -10.60 -16.72 20.11
N ASN A 272 -10.03 -16.04 19.11
CA ASN A 272 -9.43 -14.71 19.26
C ASN A 272 -9.95 -13.76 18.17
N PRO A 273 -10.99 -12.93 18.48
CA PRO A 273 -11.80 -12.95 19.70
C PRO A 273 -12.66 -14.22 19.85
N GLU A 274 -13.27 -14.42 21.03
CA GLU A 274 -13.97 -15.65 21.44
C GLU A 274 -14.99 -16.16 20.42
N SER A 275 -15.75 -15.27 19.77
CA SER A 275 -16.77 -15.62 18.78
C SER A 275 -16.20 -16.13 17.45
N ILE A 276 -14.91 -15.90 17.18
CA ILE A 276 -14.28 -16.22 15.90
C ILE A 276 -13.87 -17.68 15.85
N LYS A 277 -14.22 -18.31 14.74
CA LYS A 277 -13.85 -19.67 14.36
C LYS A 277 -12.96 -19.60 13.11
N GLY A 278 -12.74 -20.73 12.45
CA GLY A 278 -12.04 -20.79 11.17
C GLY A 278 -10.62 -21.34 11.31
N PHE A 279 -9.77 -20.98 10.35
CA PHE A 279 -8.43 -21.52 10.20
C PHE A 279 -7.46 -20.95 11.27
N ASP A 280 -6.61 -21.79 11.85
CA ASP A 280 -5.60 -21.41 12.83
C ASP A 280 -4.27 -21.04 12.14
N ALA A 281 -4.11 -19.79 11.74
CA ALA A 281 -2.87 -19.35 11.06
C ALA A 281 -1.64 -19.44 12.00
N TYR A 282 -1.82 -19.25 13.31
CA TYR A 282 -0.76 -19.43 14.32
C TYR A 282 -0.29 -20.87 14.40
N GLY A 283 -1.22 -21.84 14.41
CA GLY A 283 -0.92 -23.26 14.54
C GLY A 283 -0.57 -23.96 13.23
N GLU A 284 -1.08 -23.48 12.08
CA GLU A 284 -0.97 -24.19 10.82
C GLU A 284 0.01 -23.55 9.82
N LEU A 285 0.10 -22.21 9.79
CA LEU A 285 1.09 -21.48 8.99
C LEU A 285 2.31 -21.06 9.81
N TYR A 286 2.27 -21.32 11.11
CA TYR A 286 3.29 -20.88 12.08
C TYR A 286 3.52 -19.36 12.01
N ALA A 287 2.45 -18.61 11.78
CA ALA A 287 2.44 -17.17 11.59
C ALA A 287 1.92 -16.45 12.85
N ASP A 288 2.83 -16.00 13.72
CA ASP A 288 2.46 -15.20 14.89
C ASP A 288 2.29 -13.71 14.50
N SER A 289 1.32 -13.47 13.62
CA SER A 289 1.07 -12.15 13.03
C SER A 289 0.65 -11.10 14.07
N LYS A 290 -0.01 -11.51 15.16
CA LYS A 290 -0.29 -10.66 16.33
C LYS A 290 0.99 -10.13 16.95
N LYS A 291 2.00 -10.98 17.15
CA LYS A 291 3.30 -10.57 17.68
C LYS A 291 4.00 -9.56 16.78
N TRP A 292 3.98 -9.75 15.47
CA TRP A 292 4.64 -8.83 14.54
C TRP A 292 4.06 -7.42 14.61
N LEU A 293 2.73 -7.32 14.76
CA LEU A 293 2.03 -6.05 14.94
C LEU A 293 2.38 -5.42 16.30
N ASN A 294 2.30 -6.19 17.38
CA ASN A 294 2.59 -5.73 18.75
C ASN A 294 4.04 -5.31 18.97
N GLU A 295 4.99 -5.97 18.31
CA GLU A 295 6.41 -5.61 18.33
C GLU A 295 6.75 -4.44 17.40
N GLY A 296 5.82 -4.07 16.51
CA GLY A 296 5.99 -2.99 15.53
C GLY A 296 6.99 -3.34 14.42
N TRP A 297 7.08 -4.62 14.03
CA TRP A 297 7.92 -5.07 12.91
C TRP A 297 7.25 -4.86 11.55
N VAL A 298 6.23 -4.05 11.51
CA VAL A 298 5.53 -3.58 10.32
C VAL A 298 5.24 -2.09 10.42
N ASP A 299 5.05 -1.42 9.31
CA ASP A 299 4.55 -0.04 9.23
C ASP A 299 3.06 -0.01 8.92
N TYR A 300 2.57 -1.01 8.20
CA TYR A 300 1.15 -1.21 7.98
C TYR A 300 0.81 -2.70 7.99
N PHE A 301 -0.43 -2.99 8.32
CA PHE A 301 -0.92 -4.36 8.49
C PHE A 301 -2.24 -4.51 7.74
N THR A 302 -2.31 -5.53 6.88
CA THR A 302 -3.44 -5.73 5.96
C THR A 302 -4.06 -7.11 6.17
N PRO A 303 -4.73 -7.37 7.31
CA PRO A 303 -5.33 -8.67 7.55
C PRO A 303 -6.35 -9.00 6.45
N GLN A 304 -6.27 -10.20 5.87
CA GLN A 304 -7.14 -10.64 4.78
C GLN A 304 -8.53 -10.99 5.33
N LEU A 305 -9.41 -9.98 5.45
CA LEU A 305 -10.78 -10.14 5.95
C LEU A 305 -11.71 -10.57 4.80
N TYR A 306 -11.48 -11.76 4.25
CA TYR A 306 -12.04 -12.23 2.98
C TYR A 306 -13.43 -12.88 3.12
N TRP A 307 -14.22 -12.42 4.08
CA TRP A 307 -15.57 -12.94 4.36
C TRP A 307 -16.63 -11.84 4.25
N ALA A 308 -17.84 -12.25 3.89
CA ALA A 308 -18.98 -11.37 3.87
C ALA A 308 -19.34 -10.89 5.29
N ILE A 309 -19.86 -9.69 5.41
CA ILE A 309 -20.28 -9.08 6.69
C ILE A 309 -21.30 -9.97 7.42
N SER A 310 -22.14 -10.68 6.67
CA SER A 310 -23.15 -11.60 7.21
C SER A 310 -22.60 -12.85 7.91
N ARG A 311 -21.29 -13.18 7.72
CA ARG A 311 -20.64 -14.34 8.34
C ARG A 311 -20.32 -14.06 9.79
N GLN A 312 -21.03 -14.75 10.71
CA GLN A 312 -20.87 -14.55 12.15
C GLN A 312 -19.60 -15.22 12.71
N ASP A 313 -19.23 -16.37 12.18
CA ASP A 313 -18.10 -17.18 12.60
C ASP A 313 -16.72 -16.61 12.22
N VAL A 314 -16.69 -15.70 11.23
CA VAL A 314 -15.50 -14.99 10.73
C VAL A 314 -15.86 -13.54 10.38
N SER A 315 -16.59 -12.90 11.28
CA SER A 315 -17.20 -11.57 11.09
C SER A 315 -16.18 -10.49 10.75
N TYR A 316 -16.34 -9.85 9.59
CA TYR A 316 -15.50 -8.74 9.14
C TYR A 316 -15.35 -7.63 10.20
N PRO A 317 -16.44 -7.03 10.74
CA PRO A 317 -16.30 -5.96 11.72
C PRO A 317 -15.70 -6.43 13.05
N VAL A 318 -15.96 -7.67 13.48
CA VAL A 318 -15.40 -8.20 14.73
C VAL A 318 -13.90 -8.41 14.59
N LEU A 319 -13.46 -9.01 13.49
CA LEU A 319 -12.03 -9.21 13.21
C LEU A 319 -11.30 -7.87 13.04
N LEU A 320 -11.90 -6.89 12.35
CA LEU A 320 -11.30 -5.57 12.19
C LEU A 320 -11.05 -4.89 13.54
N ARG A 321 -12.07 -4.83 14.41
CA ARG A 321 -11.93 -4.26 15.77
C ARG A 321 -10.89 -4.98 16.59
N TRP A 322 -10.83 -6.31 16.48
CA TRP A 322 -9.83 -7.08 17.19
C TRP A 322 -8.41 -6.76 16.73
N TRP A 323 -8.16 -6.69 15.42
CA TRP A 323 -6.85 -6.28 14.91
C TRP A 323 -6.47 -4.86 15.31
N ILE A 324 -7.43 -3.94 15.36
CA ILE A 324 -7.22 -2.58 15.88
C ILE A 324 -6.85 -2.62 17.36
N SER A 325 -7.52 -3.43 18.18
CA SER A 325 -7.23 -3.55 19.62
C SER A 325 -5.85 -4.17 19.90
N GLU A 326 -5.36 -5.00 19.01
CA GLU A 326 -4.01 -5.58 19.10
C GLU A 326 -2.90 -4.65 18.59
N ASN A 327 -3.24 -3.50 18.04
CA ASN A 327 -2.29 -2.56 17.43
C ASN A 327 -1.65 -1.62 18.47
N THR A 328 -0.90 -2.16 19.41
CA THR A 328 -0.30 -1.40 20.53
C THR A 328 0.77 -0.38 20.11
N LYS A 329 1.27 -0.46 18.87
CA LYS A 329 2.28 0.45 18.30
C LYS A 329 1.69 1.55 17.41
N GLY A 330 0.37 1.62 17.26
CA GLY A 330 -0.29 2.62 16.43
C GLY A 330 0.12 2.56 14.96
N ARG A 331 0.35 1.35 14.42
CA ARG A 331 0.67 1.14 13.00
C ARG A 331 -0.59 1.32 12.16
N ASN A 332 -0.43 1.56 10.87
CA ASN A 332 -1.58 1.66 9.98
C ASN A 332 -2.27 0.30 9.81
N ILE A 333 -3.59 0.21 10.06
CA ILE A 333 -4.42 -0.95 9.78
C ILE A 333 -5.25 -0.67 8.53
N TRP A 334 -5.02 -1.47 7.47
CA TRP A 334 -5.68 -1.37 6.17
C TRP A 334 -6.21 -2.74 5.77
N PRO A 335 -7.43 -3.15 6.21
CA PRO A 335 -7.95 -4.50 5.93
C PRO A 335 -7.96 -4.81 4.44
N GLY A 336 -7.65 -6.06 4.13
CA GLY A 336 -7.76 -6.65 2.80
C GLY A 336 -9.20 -7.07 2.50
N ASN A 337 -9.74 -6.65 1.36
CA ASN A 337 -11.08 -6.99 0.91
C ASN A 337 -11.02 -7.99 -0.25
N PHE A 338 -11.83 -9.06 -0.21
CA PHE A 338 -11.89 -10.03 -1.31
C PHE A 338 -12.79 -9.53 -2.46
N THR A 339 -12.40 -8.43 -3.05
CA THR A 339 -13.16 -7.74 -4.10
C THR A 339 -13.35 -8.62 -5.35
N SER A 340 -12.47 -9.57 -5.61
CA SER A 340 -12.60 -10.54 -6.73
C SER A 340 -13.86 -11.39 -6.68
N ARG A 341 -14.54 -11.49 -5.52
CA ARG A 341 -15.85 -12.17 -5.41
C ARG A 341 -16.99 -11.39 -6.03
N VAL A 342 -16.83 -10.08 -6.25
CA VAL A 342 -17.87 -9.25 -6.88
C VAL A 342 -18.08 -9.69 -8.32
N GLY A 343 -19.34 -10.01 -8.67
CA GLY A 343 -19.72 -10.41 -10.04
C GLY A 343 -18.95 -11.60 -10.59
N GLY A 344 -18.39 -12.43 -9.72
CA GLY A 344 -17.71 -13.68 -10.10
C GLY A 344 -18.70 -14.79 -10.47
N ASN A 345 -18.17 -15.99 -10.65
CA ASN A 345 -18.93 -17.21 -10.88
C ASN A 345 -18.95 -18.08 -9.59
N GLY A 346 -20.06 -18.73 -9.30
CA GLY A 346 -20.17 -19.67 -8.19
C GLY A 346 -21.19 -19.27 -7.11
N PRO A 347 -21.33 -20.09 -6.04
CA PRO A 347 -22.38 -19.89 -5.03
C PRO A 347 -22.11 -18.71 -4.10
N ASP A 348 -20.86 -18.29 -3.95
CA ASP A 348 -20.42 -17.23 -3.02
C ASP A 348 -20.14 -15.89 -3.73
N VAL A 349 -20.89 -15.58 -4.78
CA VAL A 349 -20.76 -14.32 -5.52
C VAL A 349 -21.29 -13.16 -4.70
N TRP A 350 -20.47 -12.11 -4.59
CA TRP A 350 -20.89 -10.88 -3.91
C TRP A 350 -21.50 -9.86 -4.89
N LYS A 351 -22.37 -9.04 -4.37
CA LYS A 351 -22.73 -7.78 -5.00
C LYS A 351 -21.74 -6.70 -4.60
N THR A 352 -21.60 -5.68 -5.43
CA THR A 352 -20.76 -4.52 -5.13
C THR A 352 -21.11 -3.90 -3.78
N GLN A 353 -22.38 -3.98 -3.35
CA GLN A 353 -22.82 -3.44 -2.06
C GLN A 353 -22.02 -3.98 -0.89
N GLU A 354 -21.65 -5.26 -0.89
CA GLU A 354 -20.80 -5.86 0.16
C GLU A 354 -19.49 -5.10 0.35
N ILE A 355 -18.80 -4.74 -0.75
CA ILE A 355 -17.54 -3.98 -0.68
C ILE A 355 -17.79 -2.55 -0.21
N LEU A 356 -18.87 -1.89 -0.66
CA LEU A 356 -19.21 -0.55 -0.19
C LEU A 356 -19.48 -0.53 1.32
N ASP A 357 -20.18 -1.54 1.82
CA ASP A 357 -20.48 -1.69 3.24
C ASP A 357 -19.22 -1.99 4.05
N GLN A 358 -18.32 -2.85 3.56
CA GLN A 358 -17.01 -3.10 4.19
C GLN A 358 -16.16 -1.82 4.29
N ILE A 359 -16.09 -1.01 3.22
CA ILE A 359 -15.41 0.29 3.25
C ILE A 359 -16.06 1.22 4.29
N SER A 360 -17.38 1.25 4.33
CA SER A 360 -18.13 2.08 5.29
C SER A 360 -17.85 1.65 6.74
N ILE A 361 -17.83 0.35 7.02
CA ILE A 361 -17.46 -0.19 8.33
C ILE A 361 -16.02 0.21 8.68
N THR A 362 -15.07 0.05 7.74
CA THR A 362 -13.68 0.43 7.97
C THR A 362 -13.54 1.92 8.36
N ARG A 363 -14.28 2.80 7.71
CA ARG A 363 -14.28 4.25 7.99
C ARG A 363 -14.88 4.62 9.36
N LEU A 364 -15.77 3.79 9.89
CA LEU A 364 -16.40 3.98 11.20
C LEU A 364 -15.53 3.47 12.35
N GLU A 365 -14.55 2.61 12.08
CA GLU A 365 -13.68 2.04 13.12
C GLU A 365 -12.44 2.92 13.31
N GLU A 366 -12.38 3.64 14.43
CA GLU A 366 -11.19 4.40 14.80
C GLU A 366 -9.97 3.48 14.92
N GLY A 367 -8.88 3.83 14.24
CA GLY A 367 -7.67 3.00 14.17
C GLY A 367 -7.50 2.22 12.86
N ALA A 368 -8.53 2.16 12.00
CA ALA A 368 -8.41 1.75 10.61
C ALA A 368 -8.41 2.97 9.69
N SER A 369 -7.60 2.96 8.64
CA SER A 369 -7.42 4.14 7.79
C SER A 369 -7.30 3.82 6.30
N GLY A 370 -7.99 2.79 5.82
CA GLY A 370 -8.04 2.45 4.40
C GLY A 370 -8.31 0.98 4.12
N ASN A 371 -8.32 0.64 2.84
CA ASN A 371 -8.63 -0.69 2.35
C ASN A 371 -7.67 -1.09 1.23
N VAL A 372 -7.37 -2.39 1.13
CA VAL A 372 -6.60 -2.97 0.02
C VAL A 372 -7.46 -4.03 -0.67
N HIS A 373 -7.65 -3.90 -1.98
CA HIS A 373 -8.59 -4.71 -2.76
C HIS A 373 -7.89 -5.85 -3.50
N PHE A 374 -8.25 -7.10 -3.23
CA PHE A 374 -7.81 -8.24 -4.00
C PHE A 374 -8.89 -8.57 -5.05
N SER A 375 -8.69 -8.36 -6.37
CA SER A 375 -7.51 -7.84 -7.02
C SER A 375 -7.86 -6.95 -8.23
N ALA A 376 -6.88 -6.48 -8.98
CA ALA A 376 -7.05 -5.51 -10.07
C ALA A 376 -8.06 -5.93 -11.15
N LYS A 377 -8.13 -7.21 -11.48
CA LYS A 377 -8.99 -7.76 -12.54
C LYS A 377 -10.47 -7.37 -12.41
N VAL A 378 -11.00 -7.28 -11.18
CA VAL A 378 -12.41 -6.93 -10.96
C VAL A 378 -12.73 -5.50 -11.42
N PHE A 379 -11.80 -4.57 -11.19
CA PHE A 379 -11.94 -3.18 -11.60
C PHE A 379 -11.73 -2.99 -13.11
N MET A 380 -10.79 -3.76 -13.70
CA MET A 380 -10.57 -3.75 -15.15
C MET A 380 -11.82 -4.24 -15.89
N GLN A 381 -12.52 -5.22 -15.36
CA GLN A 381 -13.75 -5.77 -15.91
C GLN A 381 -15.02 -5.01 -15.47
N ASN A 382 -14.91 -4.05 -14.58
CA ASN A 382 -16.03 -3.31 -13.99
C ASN A 382 -17.20 -4.23 -13.56
N ARG A 383 -16.89 -5.34 -12.88
CA ARG A 383 -17.86 -6.35 -12.49
C ARG A 383 -18.95 -5.75 -11.58
N ASP A 384 -20.23 -6.07 -11.81
CA ASP A 384 -21.36 -5.52 -11.07
C ASP A 384 -21.31 -3.99 -10.91
N SER A 385 -20.78 -3.28 -11.92
CA SER A 385 -20.62 -1.81 -11.95
C SER A 385 -19.80 -1.23 -10.78
N ILE A 386 -18.87 -2.01 -10.21
CA ILE A 386 -18.10 -1.61 -9.02
C ILE A 386 -17.36 -0.29 -9.19
N VAL A 387 -16.80 -0.03 -10.38
CA VAL A 387 -16.09 1.23 -10.69
C VAL A 387 -17.04 2.42 -10.55
N ASN A 388 -18.21 2.34 -11.18
CA ASN A 388 -19.20 3.40 -11.14
C ASN A 388 -19.71 3.66 -9.72
N ARG A 389 -19.97 2.59 -8.97
CA ARG A 389 -20.50 2.68 -7.62
C ARG A 389 -19.46 3.22 -6.61
N LEU A 390 -18.20 2.87 -6.75
CA LEU A 390 -17.13 3.45 -5.92
C LEU A 390 -16.98 4.95 -6.19
N LEU A 391 -17.00 5.37 -7.46
CA LEU A 391 -16.88 6.78 -7.86
C LEU A 391 -18.12 7.61 -7.48
N ALA A 392 -19.30 7.02 -7.49
CA ALA A 392 -20.53 7.69 -7.02
C ALA A 392 -20.65 7.70 -5.49
N GLY A 393 -19.79 6.97 -4.78
CA GLY A 393 -19.85 6.76 -3.33
C GLY A 393 -18.53 6.99 -2.63
N PRO A 394 -17.93 5.93 -2.01
CA PRO A 394 -16.81 6.12 -1.10
C PRO A 394 -15.54 6.69 -1.75
N TYR A 395 -15.35 6.56 -3.05
CA TYR A 395 -14.19 7.06 -3.76
C TYR A 395 -14.52 8.24 -4.70
N ALA A 396 -15.56 8.99 -4.42
CA ALA A 396 -15.97 10.16 -5.22
C ALA A 396 -14.90 11.26 -5.32
N GLY A 397 -14.09 11.43 -4.27
CA GLY A 397 -13.01 12.41 -4.23
C GLY A 397 -11.66 11.77 -3.88
N PRO A 398 -10.56 12.51 -4.10
CA PRO A 398 -9.22 12.02 -3.81
C PRO A 398 -8.96 11.89 -2.30
N ALA A 399 -8.00 11.02 -1.94
CA ALA A 399 -7.51 10.88 -0.58
C ALA A 399 -5.99 10.77 -0.55
N LEU A 400 -5.37 11.29 0.50
CA LEU A 400 -3.94 11.11 0.79
C LEU A 400 -3.71 9.78 1.49
N VAL A 401 -2.54 9.19 1.27
CA VAL A 401 -2.08 8.09 2.09
C VAL A 401 -1.94 8.56 3.54
N PRO A 402 -2.40 7.78 4.54
CA PRO A 402 -2.21 8.10 5.95
C PRO A 402 -0.73 8.26 6.29
N SER A 403 -0.40 9.23 7.15
CA SER A 403 0.97 9.46 7.57
C SER A 403 1.52 8.30 8.41
N SER A 404 2.84 8.18 8.43
CA SER A 404 3.57 7.19 9.23
C SER A 404 4.55 7.92 10.17
N PRO A 405 4.05 8.59 11.23
CA PRO A 405 4.86 9.49 12.07
C PRO A 405 5.99 8.79 12.82
N TRP A 406 5.93 7.47 13.00
CA TRP A 406 7.03 6.68 13.56
C TRP A 406 8.24 6.54 12.61
N LEU A 407 8.07 6.80 11.30
CA LEU A 407 9.16 6.82 10.31
C LEU A 407 9.81 8.21 10.25
N ASP A 408 8.99 9.24 10.12
CA ASP A 408 9.36 10.64 10.21
C ASP A 408 8.12 11.45 10.62
N SER A 409 8.28 12.41 11.51
CA SER A 409 7.21 13.30 11.99
C SER A 409 7.45 14.77 11.64
N ILE A 410 8.46 15.06 10.81
CA ILE A 410 8.84 16.42 10.46
C ILE A 410 8.19 16.79 9.12
N PRO A 411 7.20 17.68 9.08
CA PRO A 411 6.61 18.12 7.82
C PRO A 411 7.62 18.80 6.89
N PRO A 412 7.44 18.70 5.57
CA PRO A 412 8.23 19.47 4.62
C PRO A 412 8.00 20.97 4.82
N ARG A 413 8.94 21.81 4.38
CA ARG A 413 8.76 23.25 4.42
C ARG A 413 7.60 23.69 3.52
N PRO A 414 6.88 24.77 3.91
CA PRO A 414 5.83 25.34 3.08
C PRO A 414 6.34 25.64 1.67
N PRO A 415 5.57 25.32 0.63
CA PRO A 415 5.95 25.62 -0.74
C PRO A 415 6.01 27.13 -1.01
N ARG A 416 6.65 27.51 -2.12
CA ARG A 416 6.49 28.83 -2.70
C ARG A 416 5.57 28.71 -3.90
N ALA A 417 4.57 29.59 -3.98
CA ALA A 417 3.57 29.53 -5.04
C ALA A 417 3.20 30.94 -5.53
N SER A 418 2.88 31.04 -6.81
CA SER A 418 2.36 32.26 -7.42
C SER A 418 1.28 31.96 -8.46
N LEU A 419 0.44 32.95 -8.72
CA LEU A 419 -0.58 32.93 -9.78
C LEU A 419 -0.16 33.81 -10.93
N ARG A 420 -0.47 33.39 -12.14
CA ARG A 420 -0.38 34.20 -13.35
C ARG A 420 -1.57 33.96 -14.27
N ASN A 421 -2.02 35.01 -14.92
CA ASN A 421 -3.02 34.92 -15.98
C ASN A 421 -2.33 34.92 -17.33
N ASP A 422 -2.76 34.04 -18.22
CA ASP A 422 -2.44 34.15 -19.63
C ASP A 422 -3.42 35.11 -20.29
N SER A 423 -2.90 36.26 -20.80
CA SER A 423 -3.72 37.31 -21.38
C SER A 423 -4.39 36.88 -22.70
N ALA A 424 -3.82 35.93 -23.44
CA ALA A 424 -4.35 35.45 -24.69
C ALA A 424 -5.44 34.40 -24.51
N THR A 425 -5.22 33.44 -23.61
CA THR A 425 -6.14 32.30 -23.37
C THR A 425 -7.08 32.52 -22.20
N ARG A 426 -6.84 33.53 -21.34
CA ARG A 426 -7.53 33.77 -20.05
C ARG A 426 -7.39 32.59 -19.06
N ALA A 427 -6.43 31.71 -19.27
CA ALA A 427 -6.14 30.61 -18.36
C ALA A 427 -5.46 31.12 -17.10
N LEU A 428 -5.92 30.67 -15.95
CA LEU A 428 -5.26 30.90 -14.66
C LEU A 428 -4.26 29.75 -14.42
N THR A 429 -3.00 30.09 -14.24
CA THR A 429 -1.96 29.10 -13.91
C THR A 429 -1.45 29.36 -12.52
N VAL A 430 -1.34 28.30 -11.71
CA VAL A 430 -0.60 28.31 -10.45
C VAL A 430 0.75 27.63 -10.68
N ASP A 431 1.83 28.32 -10.36
CA ASP A 431 3.20 27.83 -10.35
C ASP A 431 3.63 27.58 -8.91
N PHE A 432 4.33 26.47 -8.65
CA PHE A 432 4.74 26.08 -7.30
C PHE A 432 6.06 25.31 -7.31
N VAL A 433 6.84 25.52 -6.24
CA VAL A 433 8.13 24.84 -6.05
C VAL A 433 8.31 24.44 -4.58
N PRO A 434 9.15 23.43 -4.27
CA PRO A 434 9.48 23.06 -2.91
C PRO A 434 10.02 24.23 -2.08
N GLY A 435 9.68 24.29 -0.82
CA GLY A 435 10.21 25.28 0.13
C GLY A 435 11.65 24.98 0.59
N SER A 436 12.16 23.78 0.33
CA SER A 436 13.50 23.31 0.67
C SER A 436 14.06 22.40 -0.42
N GLN A 437 15.26 21.83 -0.19
CA GLN A 437 15.85 20.80 -1.07
C GLN A 437 15.21 19.42 -0.90
N GLU A 438 14.35 19.24 0.08
CA GLU A 438 13.62 17.99 0.30
C GLU A 438 12.66 17.72 -0.86
N SER A 439 12.64 16.48 -1.35
CA SER A 439 11.75 16.08 -2.43
C SER A 439 10.31 16.06 -1.96
N VAL A 440 9.43 16.73 -2.70
CA VAL A 440 7.99 16.64 -2.50
C VAL A 440 7.49 15.36 -3.17
N TRP A 441 6.73 14.56 -2.43
CA TRP A 441 6.09 13.37 -2.95
C TRP A 441 4.81 13.73 -3.72
N ARG A 442 3.95 14.57 -3.13
CA ARG A 442 2.72 15.05 -3.75
C ARG A 442 2.47 16.51 -3.41
N TRP A 443 1.76 17.18 -4.30
CA TRP A 443 1.17 18.49 -4.04
C TRP A 443 -0.31 18.34 -3.75
N VAL A 444 -0.78 19.04 -2.74
CA VAL A 444 -2.20 19.25 -2.48
C VAL A 444 -2.55 20.65 -2.95
N VAL A 445 -3.36 20.75 -4.00
CA VAL A 445 -3.86 22.03 -4.51
C VAL A 445 -5.35 22.09 -4.17
N ARG A 446 -5.70 22.91 -3.18
CA ARG A 446 -7.09 23.20 -2.83
C ARG A 446 -7.47 24.53 -3.46
N TYR A 447 -8.60 24.57 -4.11
CA TYR A 447 -9.07 25.78 -4.76
C TYR A 447 -10.55 25.99 -4.51
N ARG A 448 -10.93 27.25 -4.39
CA ARG A 448 -12.31 27.65 -4.18
C ARG A 448 -12.83 28.35 -5.41
N ALA A 449 -14.04 27.98 -5.86
CA ALA A 449 -14.78 28.62 -6.93
C ALA A 449 -16.20 28.90 -6.41
N GLY A 450 -16.47 30.17 -6.08
CA GLY A 450 -17.67 30.53 -5.35
C GLY A 450 -17.68 29.95 -3.91
N PRO A 451 -18.75 29.25 -3.48
CA PRO A 451 -18.82 28.70 -2.12
C PRO A 451 -18.06 27.40 -1.92
N ASP A 452 -17.70 26.71 -3.01
CA ASP A 452 -17.27 25.30 -2.96
C ASP A 452 -15.75 25.16 -3.09
N TRP A 453 -15.17 24.35 -2.20
CA TRP A 453 -13.79 23.93 -2.25
C TRP A 453 -13.63 22.63 -3.05
N SER A 454 -12.60 22.59 -3.87
CA SER A 454 -12.17 21.42 -4.61
C SER A 454 -10.71 21.09 -4.32
N THR A 455 -10.32 19.81 -4.50
CA THR A 455 -8.95 19.35 -4.24
C THR A 455 -8.39 18.60 -5.44
N LEU A 456 -7.15 18.94 -5.80
CA LEU A 456 -6.33 18.19 -6.73
C LEU A 456 -5.11 17.65 -6.00
N LEU A 457 -4.79 16.39 -6.25
CA LEU A 457 -3.54 15.77 -5.79
C LEU A 457 -2.62 15.58 -7.00
N LEU A 458 -1.52 16.34 -7.03
CA LEU A 458 -0.61 16.33 -8.17
C LEU A 458 0.69 15.61 -7.82
N PRO A 459 1.35 14.92 -8.78
CA PRO A 459 2.65 14.30 -8.55
C PRO A 459 3.71 15.33 -8.12
N GLY A 460 4.62 14.94 -7.24
CA GLY A 460 5.65 15.82 -6.69
C GLY A 460 6.62 16.40 -7.72
N ILE A 461 6.74 15.78 -8.90
CA ILE A 461 7.56 16.28 -10.01
C ILE A 461 6.93 17.48 -10.73
N GLN A 462 5.62 17.68 -10.62
CA GLN A 462 4.90 18.77 -11.27
C GLN A 462 5.27 20.11 -10.64
N ARG A 463 5.28 21.18 -11.43
CA ARG A 463 5.69 22.52 -10.99
C ARG A 463 4.65 23.59 -11.31
N SER A 464 3.59 23.24 -12.02
CA SER A 464 2.48 24.12 -12.32
C SER A 464 1.20 23.36 -12.59
N HIS A 465 0.07 24.05 -12.44
CA HIS A 465 -1.24 23.55 -12.88
C HIS A 465 -2.02 24.69 -13.54
N MET A 466 -2.62 24.40 -14.68
CA MET A 466 -3.42 25.35 -15.44
C MET A 466 -4.91 25.05 -15.28
N PHE A 467 -5.65 26.02 -14.80
CA PHE A 467 -7.10 26.02 -14.80
C PHE A 467 -7.56 26.58 -16.16
N ALA A 468 -8.02 25.71 -17.04
CA ALA A 468 -8.48 26.11 -18.37
C ALA A 468 -9.72 27.00 -18.25
N PRO A 469 -9.83 28.06 -19.05
CA PRO A 469 -11.04 28.87 -19.10
C PRO A 469 -12.19 28.00 -19.61
N SER A 470 -13.29 28.04 -18.90
CA SER A 470 -14.51 27.33 -19.25
C SER A 470 -15.70 28.26 -19.05
N THR A 471 -16.64 28.27 -19.99
CA THR A 471 -17.89 28.98 -19.84
C THR A 471 -18.81 28.34 -18.79
N ALA A 472 -18.52 27.09 -18.41
CA ALA A 472 -19.30 26.32 -17.43
C ALA A 472 -18.68 26.29 -16.02
N VAL A 473 -17.43 26.72 -15.84
CA VAL A 473 -16.73 26.68 -14.55
C VAL A 473 -16.16 28.07 -14.23
N THR A 474 -16.57 28.63 -13.09
CA THR A 474 -16.00 29.86 -12.56
C THR A 474 -14.51 29.68 -12.25
N PRO A 475 -13.61 30.59 -12.71
CA PRO A 475 -12.21 30.54 -12.32
C PRO A 475 -12.05 30.53 -10.78
N PRO A 476 -11.07 29.81 -10.24
CA PRO A 476 -10.78 29.85 -8.81
C PRO A 476 -10.51 31.27 -8.32
N ASP A 477 -11.17 31.67 -7.24
CA ASP A 477 -10.95 32.96 -6.54
C ASP A 477 -9.91 32.83 -5.40
N GLU A 478 -9.67 31.61 -4.95
CA GLU A 478 -8.63 31.28 -3.97
C GLU A 478 -7.97 29.95 -4.26
N ILE A 479 -6.63 29.89 -4.17
CA ILE A 479 -5.85 28.65 -4.37
C ILE A 479 -4.85 28.52 -3.24
N VAL A 480 -4.89 27.38 -2.55
CA VAL A 480 -4.05 27.03 -1.42
C VAL A 480 -3.26 25.77 -1.72
N ILE A 481 -1.93 25.80 -1.48
CA ILE A 481 -1.04 24.70 -1.83
C ILE A 481 -0.27 24.24 -0.60
N SER A 482 -0.18 22.92 -0.42
CA SER A 482 0.71 22.27 0.54
C SER A 482 1.52 21.16 -0.15
N ALA A 483 2.65 20.81 0.47
CA ALA A 483 3.55 19.76 0.04
C ALA A 483 3.41 18.54 0.97
N ILE A 484 3.43 17.35 0.39
CA ILE A 484 3.43 16.07 1.13
C ILE A 484 4.79 15.38 0.89
N ASP A 485 5.41 14.86 1.96
CA ASP A 485 6.60 14.02 1.87
C ASP A 485 6.28 12.54 1.64
N ARG A 486 7.34 11.69 1.56
CA ARG A 486 7.23 10.24 1.30
C ARG A 486 6.55 9.44 2.42
N VAL A 487 6.42 9.99 3.62
CA VAL A 487 5.79 9.31 4.76
C VAL A 487 4.43 9.92 5.13
N GLY A 488 3.95 10.87 4.33
CA GLY A 488 2.61 11.44 4.41
C GLY A 488 2.49 12.68 5.29
N ASN A 489 3.59 13.30 5.75
CA ASN A 489 3.49 14.58 6.47
C ASN A 489 3.14 15.72 5.49
N GLU A 490 2.28 16.62 5.91
CA GLU A 490 1.83 17.77 5.14
C GLU A 490 2.45 19.07 5.67
N SER A 491 3.00 19.87 4.77
CA SER A 491 3.50 21.19 5.12
C SER A 491 2.36 22.14 5.52
N THR A 492 2.69 23.22 6.22
CA THR A 492 1.79 24.36 6.32
C THR A 492 1.37 24.82 4.93
N PRO A 493 0.07 25.02 4.68
CA PRO A 493 -0.44 25.46 3.39
C PRO A 493 -0.08 26.93 3.11
N VAL A 494 0.03 27.27 1.83
CA VAL A 494 0.33 28.63 1.35
C VAL A 494 -0.74 29.08 0.36
N VAL A 495 -1.29 30.27 0.56
CA VAL A 495 -2.19 30.91 -0.40
C VAL A 495 -1.34 31.46 -1.57
N ALA A 496 -1.65 31.02 -2.79
CA ALA A 496 -0.98 31.53 -3.98
C ALA A 496 -1.48 32.96 -4.31
N LYS A 497 -0.52 33.86 -4.58
CA LYS A 497 -0.81 35.26 -4.93
C LYS A 497 -0.28 35.59 -6.32
N PHE A 498 -0.89 36.57 -7.01
CA PHE A 498 -0.41 37.03 -8.29
C PHE A 498 1.03 37.57 -8.18
N GLY A 499 1.89 37.12 -9.08
CA GLY A 499 3.30 37.48 -9.12
C GLY A 499 4.11 36.66 -10.12
N PRO A 500 5.41 36.94 -10.27
CA PRO A 500 6.29 36.16 -11.13
C PRO A 500 6.39 34.71 -10.62
N PRO A 501 6.67 33.74 -11.52
CA PRO A 501 6.92 32.37 -11.11
C PRO A 501 8.01 32.29 -10.03
N PRO A 502 7.85 31.43 -9.02
CA PRO A 502 8.82 31.33 -7.96
C PRO A 502 10.15 30.79 -8.51
N ASP A 503 11.27 31.32 -8.01
CA ASP A 503 12.60 30.84 -8.36
C ASP A 503 12.71 29.34 -8.02
N GLN A 504 13.05 28.52 -9.01
CA GLN A 504 13.16 27.08 -8.85
C GLN A 504 14.37 26.63 -8.03
N ARG A 505 15.32 27.54 -7.74
CA ARG A 505 16.45 27.23 -6.87
C ARG A 505 15.97 26.96 -5.45
N PRO A 506 16.25 25.78 -4.89
CA PRO A 506 15.85 25.47 -3.52
C PRO A 506 16.59 26.36 -2.52
N THR A 507 15.89 26.81 -1.50
CA THR A 507 16.52 27.50 -0.37
C THR A 507 17.40 26.50 0.40
N PRO A 508 18.64 26.82 0.74
CA PRO A 508 19.50 25.93 1.53
C PRO A 508 18.81 25.48 2.81
N THR A 509 18.76 24.18 3.04
CA THR A 509 18.20 23.61 4.26
C THR A 509 19.22 23.82 5.41
N PRO A 510 18.85 24.43 6.54
CA PRO A 510 19.73 24.43 7.71
C PRO A 510 19.97 22.97 8.15
N PRO A 511 21.15 22.67 8.68
CA PRO A 511 21.47 21.31 9.13
C PRO A 511 20.45 20.85 10.18
N ARG A 512 19.96 19.61 10.02
CA ARG A 512 19.05 18.98 11.00
C ARG A 512 19.73 18.98 12.38
N PRO A 513 19.01 19.30 13.47
CA PRO A 513 19.55 19.12 14.81
C PRO A 513 19.99 17.66 14.99
N ARG A 514 21.21 17.44 15.44
CA ARG A 514 21.70 16.10 15.76
C ARG A 514 20.80 15.52 16.86
N PRO A 515 20.31 14.28 16.72
CA PRO A 515 19.61 13.62 17.82
C PRO A 515 20.49 13.62 19.07
N PRO A 516 19.92 13.80 20.27
CA PRO A 516 20.69 13.79 21.49
C PRO A 516 21.47 12.47 21.61
N ALA A 517 22.75 12.59 21.91
CA ALA A 517 23.63 11.43 22.09
C ALA A 517 23.02 10.50 23.16
N ARG A 518 22.71 9.26 22.77
CA ARG A 518 22.28 8.23 23.73
C ARG A 518 23.39 8.09 24.77
N ARG A 519 23.13 8.55 25.99
CA ARG A 519 23.99 8.22 27.13
C ARG A 519 24.01 6.69 27.26
N ARG A 520 25.18 6.12 27.05
CA ARG A 520 25.44 4.72 27.40
C ARG A 520 25.28 4.60 28.92
N ARG A 521 24.35 3.79 29.33
CA ARG A 521 24.34 3.16 30.66
C ARG A 521 24.75 1.71 30.49
#